data_235aafa0ed2adef500c1cbb031efb981
#
_entry.id   235aafa0ed2adef500c1cbb031efb981
#
_cell.length_a   1.000
_cell.length_b   1.000
_cell.length_c   1.000
_cell.angle_alpha   90.00
_cell.angle_beta   90.00
_cell.angle_gamma   90.00
#
_symmetry.space_group_name_H-M   'P 1'
#
loop_
_entity.id
_entity.type
_entity.pdbx_description
1 polymer ?
#
loop_
_entity_poly.entity_id
_entity_poly.type
_entity_poly.pdbx_seq_one_letter_code
_entity_poly.pdbx_strand_id
1 'polypeptide(L)'
;SFLHVARSVAAFIRSEFRIKTTKLEEFALGKTELTSSELLGAETFYGKGGCAVCHRGPLFSDQKFHAVPVPPLGFGKNGFGIDYGRYNATFNPKDLYKFRTPSLYNLSKTSPYSHSGSVSKIEDAVRAHYDPLSLIKISDYSDLQRHQFYKYLARNDAVNKVNFLTQDEVDLVVEFLGTLDFD
;
A
#
# COMPACT_ATOMS: atom_id res chain seq x y z
N SER A 1 -7.09 -26.26 -22.39
CA SER A 1 -5.80 -26.48 -21.73
C SER A 1 -5.45 -25.32 -20.81
N PHE A 2 -4.55 -25.52 -19.88
CA PHE A 2 -4.06 -24.45 -18.98
C PHE A 2 -3.58 -23.21 -19.75
N LEU A 3 -2.95 -23.40 -20.89
CA LEU A 3 -2.51 -22.30 -21.76
C LEU A 3 -3.67 -21.43 -22.25
N HIS A 4 -4.81 -22.01 -22.58
CA HIS A 4 -6.00 -21.23 -22.99
C HIS A 4 -6.54 -20.40 -21.82
N VAL A 5 -6.61 -20.96 -20.62
CA VAL A 5 -7.01 -20.22 -19.40
C VAL A 5 -6.05 -19.05 -19.15
N ALA A 6 -4.74 -19.29 -19.17
CA ALA A 6 -3.73 -18.26 -18.97
C ALA A 6 -3.84 -17.13 -20.02
N ARG A 7 -4.04 -17.46 -21.29
CA ARG A 7 -4.24 -16.50 -22.38
C ARG A 7 -5.51 -15.67 -22.20
N SER A 8 -6.61 -16.30 -21.79
CA SER A 8 -7.88 -15.61 -21.55
C SER A 8 -7.76 -14.62 -20.38
N VAL A 9 -7.15 -15.05 -19.28
CA VAL A 9 -6.89 -14.17 -18.12
C VAL A 9 -5.95 -13.01 -18.51
N ALA A 10 -4.89 -13.28 -19.26
CA ALA A 10 -3.98 -12.24 -19.74
C ALA A 10 -4.66 -11.25 -20.70
N ALA A 11 -5.56 -11.72 -21.57
CA ALA A 11 -6.34 -10.85 -22.45
C ALA A 11 -7.30 -9.97 -21.66
N PHE A 12 -7.99 -10.54 -20.66
CA PHE A 12 -8.88 -9.81 -19.75
C PHE A 12 -8.09 -8.73 -18.99
N ILE A 13 -6.97 -9.09 -18.36
CA ILE A 13 -6.12 -8.12 -17.66
C ILE A 13 -5.70 -6.98 -18.59
N ARG A 14 -5.29 -7.30 -19.82
CA ARG A 14 -4.88 -6.29 -20.80
C ARG A 14 -6.02 -5.37 -21.23
N SER A 15 -7.25 -5.85 -21.30
CA SER A 15 -8.40 -5.02 -21.67
C SER A 15 -8.88 -4.13 -20.54
N GLU A 16 -8.95 -4.68 -19.33
CA GLU A 16 -9.57 -3.99 -18.19
C GLU A 16 -8.59 -3.11 -17.37
N PHE A 17 -7.36 -3.61 -17.19
CA PHE A 17 -6.38 -2.92 -16.34
C PHE A 17 -5.46 -2.00 -17.18
N ARG A 18 -6.08 -1.07 -17.90
CA ARG A 18 -5.34 -0.01 -18.63
C ARG A 18 -5.19 1.20 -17.73
N ILE A 19 -3.96 1.62 -17.50
CA ILE A 19 -3.69 2.93 -16.91
C ILE A 19 -4.12 3.96 -17.96
N LYS A 20 -5.08 4.79 -17.58
CA LYS A 20 -5.50 5.95 -18.35
C LYS A 20 -4.76 7.17 -17.84
N THR A 21 -4.92 8.30 -18.51
CA THR A 21 -4.32 9.56 -18.09
C THR A 21 -4.88 10.00 -16.74
N THR A 22 -4.00 10.32 -15.82
CA THR A 22 -4.35 10.83 -14.49
C THR A 22 -4.20 12.34 -14.44
N LYS A 23 -4.82 12.99 -13.45
CA LYS A 23 -4.65 14.44 -13.23
C LYS A 23 -3.18 14.82 -13.04
N LEU A 24 -2.40 13.98 -12.33
CA LEU A 24 -0.97 14.23 -12.16
C LEU A 24 -0.20 14.18 -13.49
N GLU A 25 -0.52 13.24 -14.39
CA GLU A 25 0.10 13.18 -15.71
C GLU A 25 -0.28 14.40 -16.57
N GLU A 26 -1.54 14.83 -16.53
CA GLU A 26 -1.99 16.03 -17.21
C GLU A 26 -1.28 17.28 -16.70
N PHE A 27 -1.10 17.39 -15.39
CA PHE A 27 -0.32 18.46 -14.78
C PHE A 27 1.14 18.43 -15.26
N ALA A 28 1.78 17.27 -15.25
CA ALA A 28 3.15 17.12 -15.73
C ALA A 28 3.32 17.49 -17.23
N LEU A 29 2.24 17.35 -18.02
CA LEU A 29 2.20 17.74 -19.42
C LEU A 29 1.74 19.20 -19.64
N GLY A 30 1.51 19.98 -18.57
CA GLY A 30 1.04 21.37 -18.63
C GLY A 30 -0.38 21.54 -19.13
N LYS A 31 -1.23 20.52 -18.98
CA LYS A 31 -2.61 20.51 -19.46
C LYS A 31 -3.63 20.88 -18.39
N THR A 32 -3.27 20.78 -17.13
CA THR A 32 -4.12 21.11 -15.98
C THR A 32 -3.28 21.66 -14.84
N GLU A 33 -3.95 22.23 -13.84
CA GLU A 33 -3.32 22.73 -12.62
C GLU A 33 -3.66 21.79 -11.45
N LEU A 34 -2.74 21.64 -10.51
CA LEU A 34 -3.01 21.05 -9.21
C LEU A 34 -3.45 22.16 -8.23
N THR A 35 -4.33 21.82 -7.31
CA THR A 35 -4.69 22.69 -6.20
C THR A 35 -3.51 22.87 -5.24
N SER A 36 -3.57 23.88 -4.40
CA SER A 36 -2.55 24.10 -3.36
C SER A 36 -2.42 22.89 -2.42
N SER A 37 -3.54 22.24 -2.06
CA SER A 37 -3.55 21.05 -1.21
C SER A 37 -2.86 19.86 -1.90
N GLU A 38 -3.17 19.63 -3.18
CA GLU A 38 -2.53 18.55 -3.96
C GLU A 38 -1.02 18.76 -4.12
N LEU A 39 -0.58 20.01 -4.30
CA LEU A 39 0.85 20.37 -4.38
C LEU A 39 1.56 20.15 -3.04
N LEU A 40 0.98 20.61 -1.92
CA LEU A 40 1.50 20.40 -0.58
C LEU A 40 1.52 18.90 -0.22
N GLY A 41 0.50 18.16 -0.68
CA GLY A 41 0.44 16.70 -0.54
C GLY A 41 1.57 16.02 -1.32
N ALA A 42 1.83 16.45 -2.55
CA ALA A 42 2.97 15.98 -3.34
C ALA A 42 4.30 16.28 -2.65
N GLU A 43 4.50 17.50 -2.15
CA GLU A 43 5.70 17.89 -1.40
C GLU A 43 5.89 16.99 -0.17
N THR A 44 4.82 16.72 0.58
CA THR A 44 4.85 15.82 1.72
C THR A 44 5.19 14.38 1.30
N PHE A 45 4.58 13.88 0.24
CA PHE A 45 4.77 12.52 -0.28
C PHE A 45 6.20 12.28 -0.75
N TYR A 46 6.77 13.20 -1.54
CA TYR A 46 8.14 13.09 -2.06
C TYR A 46 9.21 13.54 -1.06
N GLY A 47 8.85 14.40 -0.12
CA GLY A 47 9.74 14.98 0.89
C GLY A 47 9.62 14.32 2.25
N LYS A 48 9.05 15.05 3.22
CA LYS A 48 9.00 14.67 4.65
C LYS A 48 8.43 13.25 4.86
N GLY A 49 7.36 12.89 4.17
CA GLY A 49 6.69 11.60 4.37
C GLY A 49 7.53 10.40 3.97
N GLY A 50 8.49 10.57 3.05
CA GLY A 50 9.35 9.48 2.57
C GLY A 50 8.64 8.43 1.72
N CYS A 51 7.39 8.67 1.31
CA CYS A 51 6.56 7.69 0.60
C CYS A 51 7.19 7.25 -0.73
N ALA A 52 7.82 8.21 -1.43
CA ALA A 52 8.49 7.96 -2.71
C ALA A 52 9.73 7.06 -2.61
N VAL A 53 10.20 6.70 -1.41
CA VAL A 53 11.30 5.72 -1.24
C VAL A 53 10.88 4.35 -1.80
N CYS A 54 9.61 3.97 -1.59
CA CYS A 54 9.03 2.72 -2.11
C CYS A 54 8.03 2.98 -3.24
N HIS A 55 7.22 4.04 -3.15
CA HIS A 55 6.19 4.39 -4.13
C HIS A 55 6.71 5.41 -5.16
N ARG A 56 7.57 4.96 -6.07
CA ARG A 56 8.25 5.79 -7.07
C ARG A 56 8.09 5.25 -8.49
N GLY A 57 8.52 6.08 -9.45
CA GLY A 57 8.50 5.75 -10.87
C GLY A 57 7.08 5.74 -11.44
N PRO A 58 6.93 5.32 -12.70
CA PRO A 58 5.66 5.48 -13.42
C PRO A 58 4.53 4.61 -12.89
N LEU A 59 4.81 3.66 -12.01
CA LEU A 59 3.79 2.81 -11.39
C LEU A 59 3.56 3.16 -9.90
N PHE A 60 4.22 4.17 -9.35
CA PHE A 60 4.23 4.45 -7.92
C PHE A 60 4.53 3.20 -7.09
N SER A 61 5.53 2.43 -7.53
CA SER A 61 5.98 1.18 -6.92
C SER A 61 7.41 0.89 -7.31
N ASP A 62 8.26 0.56 -6.35
CA ASP A 62 9.62 0.09 -6.61
C ASP A 62 9.67 -1.40 -7.02
N GLN A 63 8.52 -2.07 -7.09
CA GLN A 63 8.33 -3.49 -7.39
C GLN A 63 9.10 -4.43 -6.44
N LYS A 64 9.63 -3.92 -5.33
CA LYS A 64 10.33 -4.70 -4.31
C LYS A 64 9.37 -5.19 -3.23
N PHE A 65 9.92 -5.98 -2.30
CA PHE A 65 9.17 -6.58 -1.22
C PHE A 65 9.58 -5.96 0.11
N HIS A 66 8.59 -5.46 0.83
CA HIS A 66 8.77 -4.79 2.13
C HIS A 66 7.82 -5.38 3.17
N ALA A 67 8.25 -5.35 4.42
CA ALA A 67 7.41 -5.67 5.56
C ALA A 67 6.85 -4.36 6.14
N VAL A 68 5.58 -4.07 5.84
CA VAL A 68 4.83 -2.97 6.44
C VAL A 68 3.78 -3.60 7.35
N PRO A 69 3.91 -3.47 8.68
CA PRO A 69 2.98 -4.09 9.60
C PRO A 69 1.61 -3.43 9.51
N VAL A 70 0.63 -4.23 9.14
CA VAL A 70 -0.78 -3.88 9.13
C VAL A 70 -1.54 -4.89 9.99
N PRO A 71 -2.72 -4.57 10.51
CA PRO A 71 -3.47 -5.52 11.31
C PRO A 71 -3.62 -6.86 10.61
N PRO A 72 -3.28 -8.00 11.26
CA PRO A 72 -3.28 -9.32 10.64
C PRO A 72 -4.69 -9.92 10.61
N LEU A 73 -5.68 -9.13 10.24
CA LEU A 73 -7.07 -9.57 10.10
C LEU A 73 -7.33 -9.95 8.66
N GLY A 74 -7.95 -11.11 8.46
CA GLY A 74 -8.31 -11.61 7.14
C GLY A 74 -7.90 -13.07 6.93
N PHE A 75 -8.20 -13.59 5.76
CA PHE A 75 -7.87 -14.96 5.39
C PHE A 75 -6.42 -15.05 4.92
N GLY A 76 -5.53 -15.44 5.82
CA GLY A 76 -4.14 -15.73 5.45
C GLY A 76 -4.01 -17.07 4.74
N LYS A 77 -3.06 -17.16 3.82
CA LYS A 77 -2.77 -18.36 3.02
C LYS A 77 -2.45 -19.60 3.87
N ASN A 78 -1.91 -19.40 5.06
CA ASN A 78 -1.46 -20.49 5.93
C ASN A 78 -2.51 -20.93 6.96
N GLY A 79 -3.78 -20.56 6.78
CA GLY A 79 -4.81 -20.73 7.79
C GLY A 79 -4.61 -19.78 8.99
N PHE A 80 -5.54 -19.79 9.93
CA PHE A 80 -5.45 -18.95 11.15
C PHE A 80 -5.27 -17.44 10.92
N GLY A 81 -5.56 -16.92 9.72
CA GLY A 81 -5.46 -15.50 9.41
C GLY A 81 -4.04 -14.97 9.22
N ILE A 82 -3.04 -15.84 8.97
CA ILE A 82 -1.63 -15.45 8.83
C ILE A 82 -1.16 -15.75 7.41
N ASP A 83 -0.56 -14.75 6.76
CA ASP A 83 0.21 -14.93 5.54
C ASP A 83 1.68 -14.55 5.81
N TYR A 84 2.61 -15.46 5.53
CA TYR A 84 4.04 -15.18 5.70
C TYR A 84 4.64 -14.44 4.50
N GLY A 85 3.81 -13.99 3.54
CA GLY A 85 4.22 -13.22 2.39
C GLY A 85 5.20 -13.95 1.49
N ARG A 86 6.23 -13.26 1.03
CA ARG A 86 7.26 -13.81 0.14
C ARG A 86 7.93 -15.07 0.68
N TYR A 87 8.03 -15.21 2.01
CA TYR A 87 8.58 -16.44 2.63
C TYR A 87 7.88 -17.71 2.13
N ASN A 88 6.58 -17.67 1.84
CA ASN A 88 5.84 -18.82 1.32
C ASN A 88 6.38 -19.36 -0.03
N ALA A 89 7.13 -18.54 -0.76
CA ALA A 89 7.74 -18.93 -2.03
C ALA A 89 9.25 -19.18 -1.92
N THR A 90 9.95 -18.45 -1.04
CA THR A 90 11.42 -18.48 -0.99
C THR A 90 11.96 -19.36 0.12
N PHE A 91 11.18 -19.62 1.16
CA PHE A 91 11.59 -20.26 2.41
C PHE A 91 12.78 -19.57 3.10
N ASN A 92 13.10 -18.33 2.70
CA ASN A 92 14.15 -17.55 3.32
C ASN A 92 13.58 -16.75 4.51
N PRO A 93 14.09 -16.92 5.74
CA PRO A 93 13.60 -16.21 6.91
C PRO A 93 13.66 -14.66 6.80
N LYS A 94 14.53 -14.12 5.93
CA LYS A 94 14.60 -12.67 5.65
C LYS A 94 13.38 -12.16 4.86
N ASP A 95 12.63 -13.05 4.24
CA ASP A 95 11.45 -12.71 3.43
C ASP A 95 10.12 -12.85 4.18
N LEU A 96 10.18 -13.18 5.49
CA LEU A 96 9.00 -13.25 6.33
C LEU A 96 8.25 -11.91 6.35
N TYR A 97 6.93 -11.98 6.11
CA TYR A 97 6.00 -10.86 6.11
C TYR A 97 6.29 -9.77 5.07
N LYS A 98 7.08 -10.07 4.06
CA LYS A 98 7.32 -9.14 2.96
C LYS A 98 6.32 -9.34 1.85
N PHE A 99 5.69 -8.22 1.46
CA PHE A 99 4.77 -8.14 0.34
C PHE A 99 5.30 -7.14 -0.69
N ARG A 100 4.92 -7.32 -1.94
CA ARG A 100 5.34 -6.41 -3.01
C ARG A 100 4.68 -5.05 -2.83
N THR A 101 5.44 -3.98 -3.02
CA THR A 101 4.91 -2.62 -3.06
C THR A 101 3.81 -2.53 -4.13
N PRO A 102 2.56 -2.23 -3.76
CA PRO A 102 1.49 -2.06 -4.75
C PRO A 102 1.65 -0.74 -5.49
N SER A 103 1.04 -0.66 -6.68
CA SER A 103 0.81 0.61 -7.35
C SER A 103 -0.20 1.45 -6.55
N LEU A 104 -0.10 2.79 -6.68
CA LEU A 104 -1.03 3.72 -6.00
C LEU A 104 -2.12 4.28 -6.93
N TYR A 105 -2.26 3.75 -8.13
CA TYR A 105 -3.33 4.17 -9.03
C TYR A 105 -4.71 3.74 -8.53
N ASN A 106 -5.71 4.59 -8.70
CA ASN A 106 -7.14 4.35 -8.40
C ASN A 106 -7.41 3.93 -6.94
N LEU A 107 -6.66 4.47 -5.98
CA LEU A 107 -6.85 4.11 -4.58
C LEU A 107 -8.25 4.45 -4.06
N SER A 108 -8.89 5.51 -4.54
CA SER A 108 -10.27 5.86 -4.16
C SER A 108 -11.28 4.77 -4.49
N LYS A 109 -10.97 3.93 -5.49
CA LYS A 109 -11.86 2.88 -6.02
C LYS A 109 -11.51 1.46 -5.54
N THR A 110 -10.41 1.31 -4.77
CA THR A 110 -9.85 -0.02 -4.45
C THR A 110 -9.81 -0.37 -2.97
N SER A 111 -10.60 0.33 -2.15
CA SER A 111 -10.83 -0.08 -0.76
C SER A 111 -11.46 -1.49 -0.69
N PRO A 112 -11.12 -2.32 0.31
CA PRO A 112 -10.24 -2.06 1.45
C PRO A 112 -8.75 -2.23 1.11
N TYR A 113 -7.90 -1.55 1.89
CA TYR A 113 -6.45 -1.50 1.72
C TYR A 113 -5.73 -2.54 2.55
N SER A 114 -4.42 -2.62 2.36
CA SER A 114 -3.48 -3.61 2.89
C SER A 114 -3.58 -4.98 2.22
N HIS A 115 -2.59 -5.85 2.48
CA HIS A 115 -2.56 -7.19 1.91
C HIS A 115 -3.78 -8.04 2.33
N SER A 116 -4.24 -7.89 3.57
CA SER A 116 -5.38 -8.64 4.12
C SER A 116 -6.72 -7.93 3.93
N GLY A 117 -6.76 -6.71 3.36
CA GLY A 117 -7.96 -5.90 3.31
C GLY A 117 -8.44 -5.43 4.68
N SER A 118 -7.55 -5.34 5.66
CA SER A 118 -7.90 -5.01 7.04
C SER A 118 -8.09 -3.51 7.30
N VAL A 119 -7.77 -2.67 6.33
CA VAL A 119 -7.81 -1.21 6.46
C VAL A 119 -8.81 -0.64 5.45
N SER A 120 -9.88 -0.03 5.94
CA SER A 120 -10.96 0.48 5.08
C SER A 120 -10.76 1.91 4.61
N LYS A 121 -9.97 2.71 5.32
CA LYS A 121 -9.70 4.12 5.02
C LYS A 121 -8.28 4.31 4.51
N ILE A 122 -8.11 5.18 3.52
CA ILE A 122 -6.80 5.46 2.94
C ILE A 122 -5.89 6.18 3.94
N GLU A 123 -6.43 7.05 4.79
CA GLU A 123 -5.71 7.75 5.85
C GLU A 123 -5.08 6.76 6.83
N ASP A 124 -5.82 5.71 7.19
CA ASP A 124 -5.35 4.65 8.08
C ASP A 124 -4.28 3.81 7.39
N ALA A 125 -4.41 3.57 6.08
CA ALA A 125 -3.38 2.89 5.30
C ALA A 125 -2.07 3.71 5.27
N VAL A 126 -2.15 5.03 5.15
CA VAL A 126 -0.98 5.93 5.25
C VAL A 126 -0.36 5.82 6.64
N ARG A 127 -1.17 5.92 7.71
CA ARG A 127 -0.68 5.82 9.11
C ARG A 127 -0.03 4.49 9.42
N ALA A 128 -0.52 3.39 8.86
CA ALA A 128 0.03 2.06 9.10
C ALA A 128 1.54 1.95 8.82
N HIS A 129 2.08 2.81 7.96
CA HIS A 129 3.50 2.78 7.60
C HIS A 129 4.42 3.28 8.73
N TYR A 130 3.95 4.17 9.59
CA TYR A 130 4.74 4.75 10.68
C TYR A 130 4.15 4.53 12.07
N ASP A 131 2.84 4.34 12.18
CA ASP A 131 2.14 4.07 13.46
C ASP A 131 1.08 2.96 13.30
N PRO A 132 1.50 1.73 13.04
CA PRO A 132 0.57 0.61 12.87
C PRO A 132 -0.20 0.26 14.17
N LEU A 133 0.31 0.67 15.34
CA LEU A 133 -0.34 0.40 16.62
C LEU A 133 -1.59 1.25 16.84
N SER A 134 -1.67 2.44 16.22
CA SER A 134 -2.86 3.29 16.29
C SER A 134 -4.10 2.65 15.65
N LEU A 135 -3.91 1.67 14.78
CA LEU A 135 -4.99 1.00 14.04
C LEU A 135 -5.60 -0.18 14.80
N ILE A 136 -5.06 -0.56 15.94
CA ILE A 136 -5.49 -1.75 16.66
C ILE A 136 -5.81 -1.47 18.12
N LYS A 137 -6.89 -2.08 18.59
CA LYS A 137 -7.10 -2.29 20.02
C LYS A 137 -6.58 -3.68 20.37
N ILE A 138 -5.45 -3.73 21.07
CA ILE A 138 -4.77 -4.99 21.42
C ILE A 138 -5.70 -5.95 22.16
N SER A 139 -6.67 -5.41 22.93
CA SER A 139 -7.70 -6.20 23.62
C SER A 139 -8.59 -7.03 22.68
N ASP A 140 -8.78 -6.59 21.45
CA ASP A 140 -9.69 -7.22 20.49
C ASP A 140 -9.08 -8.45 19.81
N TYR A 141 -7.80 -8.74 20.12
CA TYR A 141 -7.04 -9.80 19.50
C TYR A 141 -6.79 -10.96 20.46
N SER A 142 -6.88 -12.19 19.96
CA SER A 142 -6.43 -13.37 20.67
C SER A 142 -4.91 -13.33 20.90
N ASP A 143 -4.43 -14.12 21.87
CA ASP A 143 -2.99 -14.22 22.16
C ASP A 143 -2.17 -14.60 20.91
N LEU A 144 -2.70 -15.49 20.08
CA LEU A 144 -2.06 -15.90 18.84
C LEU A 144 -1.93 -14.73 17.87
N GLN A 145 -2.99 -13.94 17.66
CA GLN A 145 -2.99 -12.77 16.78
C GLN A 145 -2.04 -11.69 17.29
N ARG A 146 -2.05 -11.42 18.61
CA ARG A 146 -1.09 -10.49 19.23
C ARG A 146 0.35 -10.92 19.01
N HIS A 147 0.65 -12.19 19.26
CA HIS A 147 2.00 -12.73 19.07
C HIS A 147 2.46 -12.62 17.60
N GLN A 148 1.58 -12.90 16.64
CA GLN A 148 1.90 -12.77 15.23
C GLN A 148 2.11 -11.30 14.82
N PHE A 149 1.29 -10.40 15.33
CA PHE A 149 1.44 -8.98 15.05
C PHE A 149 2.76 -8.42 15.60
N TYR A 150 3.16 -8.82 16.81
CA TYR A 150 4.48 -8.44 17.35
C TYR A 150 5.64 -8.98 16.51
N LYS A 151 5.54 -10.20 15.99
CA LYS A 151 6.54 -10.72 15.04
C LYS A 151 6.59 -9.90 13.75
N TYR A 152 5.44 -9.40 13.29
CA TYR A 152 5.34 -8.56 12.13
C TYR A 152 5.97 -7.18 12.40
N LEU A 153 5.64 -6.55 13.53
CA LEU A 153 6.24 -5.29 13.96
C LEU A 153 7.78 -5.38 14.04
N ALA A 154 8.30 -6.46 14.60
CA ALA A 154 9.75 -6.68 14.71
C ALA A 154 10.46 -6.79 13.35
N ARG A 155 9.71 -6.94 12.26
CA ARG A 155 10.22 -7.04 10.89
C ARG A 155 9.92 -5.82 10.03
N ASN A 156 9.37 -4.78 10.63
CA ASN A 156 9.04 -3.54 9.91
C ASN A 156 10.30 -2.93 9.29
N ASP A 157 10.37 -2.93 7.97
CA ASP A 157 11.46 -2.28 7.23
C ASP A 157 11.03 -0.92 6.61
N ALA A 158 9.81 -0.47 6.90
CA ALA A 158 9.35 0.87 6.58
C ALA A 158 9.74 1.92 7.64
N VAL A 159 9.89 1.53 8.92
CA VAL A 159 10.10 2.43 10.05
C VAL A 159 11.28 3.41 9.89
N ASN A 160 12.32 3.02 9.14
CA ASN A 160 13.46 3.89 8.87
C ASN A 160 13.37 4.61 7.51
N LYS A 161 12.25 4.51 6.82
CA LYS A 161 12.06 5.06 5.46
C LYS A 161 10.99 6.13 5.40
N VAL A 162 10.04 6.07 6.33
CA VAL A 162 8.91 7.00 6.43
C VAL A 162 8.95 7.73 7.75
N ASN A 163 8.46 8.97 7.76
CA ASN A 163 8.41 9.80 8.95
C ASN A 163 6.97 9.92 9.45
N PHE A 164 6.83 10.28 10.72
CA PHE A 164 5.54 10.59 11.31
C PHE A 164 4.93 11.82 10.61
N LEU A 165 3.66 11.70 10.25
CA LEU A 165 2.85 12.78 9.67
C LEU A 165 1.75 13.18 10.65
N THR A 166 1.49 14.49 10.74
CA THR A 166 0.31 15.02 11.43
C THR A 166 -0.97 14.65 10.67
N GLN A 167 -2.14 14.86 11.27
CA GLN A 167 -3.41 14.62 10.60
C GLN A 167 -3.52 15.46 9.31
N ASP A 168 -3.22 16.75 9.40
CA ASP A 168 -3.29 17.66 8.25
C ASP A 168 -2.35 17.22 7.12
N GLU A 169 -1.16 16.72 7.45
CA GLU A 169 -0.23 16.19 6.45
C GLU A 169 -0.71 14.88 5.82
N VAL A 170 -1.40 14.03 6.60
CA VAL A 170 -2.05 12.82 6.05
C VAL A 170 -3.15 13.21 5.08
N ASP A 171 -3.98 14.18 5.45
CA ASP A 171 -5.09 14.66 4.61
C ASP A 171 -4.55 15.24 3.28
N LEU A 172 -3.48 16.04 3.34
CA LEU A 172 -2.79 16.54 2.15
C LEU A 172 -2.24 15.42 1.27
N VAL A 173 -1.61 14.40 1.86
CA VAL A 173 -1.13 13.23 1.10
C VAL A 173 -2.30 12.51 0.42
N VAL A 174 -3.45 12.37 1.08
CA VAL A 174 -4.65 11.76 0.49
C VAL A 174 -5.18 12.58 -0.68
N GLU A 175 -5.20 13.92 -0.58
CA GLU A 175 -5.54 14.80 -1.70
C GLU A 175 -4.60 14.57 -2.90
N PHE A 176 -3.29 14.50 -2.66
CA PHE A 176 -2.33 14.16 -3.72
C PHE A 176 -2.59 12.78 -4.32
N LEU A 177 -2.85 11.75 -3.50
CA LEU A 177 -3.14 10.40 -3.99
C LEU A 177 -4.39 10.36 -4.89
N GLY A 178 -5.37 11.22 -4.65
CA GLY A 178 -6.54 11.39 -5.52
C GLY A 178 -6.17 11.84 -6.94
N THR A 179 -5.04 12.53 -7.13
CA THR A 179 -4.55 12.92 -8.47
C THR A 179 -4.07 11.73 -9.32
N LEU A 180 -3.92 10.54 -8.71
CA LEU A 180 -3.53 9.29 -9.36
C LEU A 180 -4.73 8.45 -9.80
N ASP A 181 -5.94 8.91 -9.52
CA ASP A 181 -7.14 8.23 -10.00
C ASP A 181 -7.40 8.57 -11.47
N PHE A 182 -8.00 7.60 -12.16
CA PHE A 182 -8.49 7.75 -13.53
C PHE A 182 -9.86 7.09 -13.70
N ASP A 183 -10.63 7.51 -14.69
CA ASP A 183 -11.97 6.99 -15.03
C ASP A 183 -11.93 5.66 -15.79
#